data_9c2afe5fef09676cad4c928106664665
#
_entry.id   9c2afe5fef09676cad4c928106664665
#
_cell.length_a   1.000
_cell.length_b   1.000
_cell.length_c   1.000
_cell.angle_alpha   90.00
_cell.angle_beta   90.00
_cell.angle_gamma   90.00
#
_symmetry.space_group_name_H-M   'P 1'
#
loop_
_entity.id
_entity.type
_entity.pdbx_description
1 polymer ?
#
loop_
_entity_poly.entity_id
_entity_poly.type
_entity_poly.pdbx_seq_one_letter_code
_entity_poly.pdbx_strand_id
1 'polypeptide(L)'
;MADDAARKRRSGGRAGHRDRAGSAVIDQMPWRQPQNPDRPTEPLDGDGVQAIHRGAMRILREIGIEFLNPEAVEHLRRAGCKITGTNVRMDEDFVMEMLSHAPAQFTITPRNPAREIIIGGRYMSFVNVSSPPNSWDLERGKRSGDFATFQEFMKLTQYFNCIHIAGGYPVEPIDIHASVRHLDC
;
A
#
# COMPACT_ATOMS: atom_id res chain seq x y z
N MET A 1 18.65 47.41 -48.26
CA MET A 1 18.12 47.49 -46.87
C MET A 1 17.96 46.09 -46.36
N ALA A 2 18.94 45.62 -45.61
CA ALA A 2 18.92 44.28 -45.06
C ALA A 2 18.45 44.36 -43.60
N ASP A 3 17.40 43.62 -43.29
CA ASP A 3 16.77 43.58 -41.99
C ASP A 3 17.52 42.57 -41.10
N ASP A 4 18.19 43.10 -40.07
CA ASP A 4 19.03 42.35 -39.13
C ASP A 4 18.16 41.90 -37.96
N ALA A 5 17.50 40.73 -38.11
CA ALA A 5 16.72 40.11 -37.07
C ALA A 5 17.65 39.43 -36.03
N ALA A 6 18.01 40.17 -34.97
CA ALA A 6 18.80 39.69 -33.85
C ALA A 6 18.18 38.48 -33.18
N ARG A 7 18.79 37.30 -33.39
CA ARG A 7 18.49 36.06 -32.66
C ARG A 7 18.79 36.23 -31.16
N LYS A 8 17.73 36.36 -30.35
CA LYS A 8 17.79 36.31 -28.90
C LYS A 8 18.37 34.96 -28.47
N ARG A 9 19.64 34.94 -28.03
CA ARG A 9 20.28 33.79 -27.40
C ARG A 9 19.54 33.43 -26.13
N ARG A 10 19.00 32.22 -26.07
CA ARG A 10 18.48 31.63 -24.82
C ARG A 10 19.65 31.43 -23.83
N SER A 11 19.83 32.34 -22.89
CA SER A 11 20.72 32.19 -21.74
C SER A 11 20.02 31.40 -20.63
N GLY A 12 19.98 30.09 -20.73
CA GLY A 12 19.22 29.28 -19.75
C GLY A 12 19.83 27.95 -19.40
N GLY A 13 21.15 27.75 -19.59
CA GLY A 13 21.69 26.39 -19.54
C GLY A 13 22.48 25.99 -18.29
N ARG A 14 23.12 26.88 -17.56
CA ARG A 14 24.01 26.48 -16.45
C ARG A 14 23.89 27.30 -15.16
N ALA A 15 23.40 28.53 -15.19
CA ALA A 15 23.21 29.33 -13.98
C ALA A 15 21.98 28.90 -13.19
N GLY A 16 20.86 28.57 -13.86
CA GLY A 16 19.64 28.11 -13.19
C GLY A 16 19.74 26.73 -12.53
N HIS A 17 20.81 25.96 -12.81
CA HIS A 17 21.01 24.66 -12.17
C HIS A 17 21.84 24.77 -10.89
N ARG A 18 22.68 25.84 -10.76
CA ARG A 18 23.48 26.09 -9.56
C ARG A 18 22.68 26.68 -8.39
N ASP A 19 21.66 27.50 -8.68
CA ASP A 19 20.80 28.06 -7.63
C ASP A 19 19.85 27.02 -7.01
N ARG A 20 19.57 25.92 -7.73
CA ARG A 20 18.79 24.78 -7.19
C ARG A 20 19.61 23.81 -6.33
N ALA A 21 20.93 23.85 -6.44
CA ALA A 21 21.82 22.98 -5.65
C ALA A 21 21.96 23.41 -4.18
N GLY A 22 21.40 24.58 -3.80
CA GLY A 22 21.41 25.08 -2.42
C GLY A 22 20.13 24.81 -1.62
N SER A 23 19.07 24.31 -2.25
CA SER A 23 17.83 23.96 -1.55
C SER A 23 17.82 22.48 -1.24
N ALA A 24 17.92 22.15 0.04
CA ALA A 24 17.71 20.78 0.53
C ALA A 24 16.25 20.30 0.37
N VAL A 25 15.36 21.14 -0.14
CA VAL A 25 13.95 20.87 -0.32
C VAL A 25 13.69 20.45 -1.77
N ILE A 26 13.16 19.24 -1.95
CA ILE A 26 12.71 18.75 -3.24
C ILE A 26 11.38 19.44 -3.57
N ASP A 27 11.31 20.06 -4.75
CA ASP A 27 10.05 20.64 -5.24
C ASP A 27 9.04 19.53 -5.52
N GLN A 28 7.87 19.63 -4.90
CA GLN A 28 6.84 18.61 -4.94
C GLN A 28 5.51 19.20 -5.41
N MET A 29 4.74 18.38 -6.11
CA MET A 29 3.33 18.69 -6.36
C MET A 29 2.55 18.75 -5.03
N PRO A 30 1.50 19.57 -4.95
CA PRO A 30 0.60 19.53 -3.79
C PRO A 30 0.07 18.11 -3.55
N TRP A 31 -0.09 17.77 -2.28
CA TRP A 31 -0.69 16.49 -1.92
C TRP A 31 -2.11 16.39 -2.49
N ARG A 32 -2.38 15.29 -3.13
CA ARG A 32 -3.72 14.93 -3.62
C ARG A 32 -3.81 13.44 -3.82
N GLN A 33 -4.95 12.85 -3.59
CA GLN A 33 -5.23 11.48 -3.95
C GLN A 33 -5.62 11.40 -5.45
N PRO A 34 -4.87 10.69 -6.30
CA PRO A 34 -5.22 10.57 -7.71
C PRO A 34 -6.39 9.61 -7.91
N GLN A 35 -7.08 9.78 -9.04
CA GLN A 35 -8.05 8.84 -9.55
C GLN A 35 -7.54 8.25 -10.85
N ASN A 36 -7.70 6.94 -11.02
CA ASN A 36 -7.33 6.29 -12.28
C ASN A 36 -8.33 6.68 -13.38
N PRO A 37 -7.92 7.40 -14.44
CA PRO A 37 -8.79 7.76 -15.54
C PRO A 37 -9.09 6.58 -16.47
N ASP A 38 -8.20 5.59 -16.51
CA ASP A 38 -8.24 4.50 -17.46
C ASP A 38 -9.07 3.32 -16.95
N ARG A 39 -9.51 2.47 -17.88
CA ARG A 39 -10.06 1.17 -17.53
C ARG A 39 -8.93 0.30 -16.97
N PRO A 40 -9.19 -0.47 -15.90
CA PRO A 40 -8.25 -1.49 -15.45
C PRO A 40 -7.94 -2.48 -16.58
N THR A 41 -6.68 -2.92 -16.65
CA THR A 41 -6.31 -4.04 -17.53
C THR A 41 -6.88 -5.31 -16.93
N GLU A 42 -7.68 -6.02 -17.72
CA GLU A 42 -8.34 -7.27 -17.33
C GLU A 42 -7.66 -8.44 -18.07
N PRO A 43 -6.64 -9.09 -17.47
CA PRO A 43 -5.91 -10.18 -18.13
C PRO A 43 -6.72 -11.48 -18.22
N LEU A 44 -7.80 -11.59 -17.44
CA LEU A 44 -8.74 -12.71 -17.44
C LEU A 44 -10.09 -12.25 -17.95
N ASP A 45 -10.76 -13.09 -18.71
CA ASP A 45 -12.17 -12.93 -19.03
C ASP A 45 -13.08 -13.32 -17.85
N GLY A 46 -14.38 -13.10 -18.02
CA GLY A 46 -15.37 -13.42 -16.99
C GLY A 46 -15.38 -14.90 -16.59
N ASP A 47 -15.14 -15.80 -17.54
CA ASP A 47 -15.11 -17.25 -17.28
C ASP A 47 -13.88 -17.62 -16.44
N GLY A 48 -12.73 -17.02 -16.71
CA GLY A 48 -11.51 -17.17 -15.92
C GLY A 48 -11.68 -16.69 -14.48
N VAL A 49 -12.27 -15.52 -14.27
CA VAL A 49 -12.60 -15.00 -12.93
C VAL A 49 -13.55 -15.94 -12.20
N GLN A 50 -14.61 -16.40 -12.87
CA GLN A 50 -15.56 -17.36 -12.28
C GLN A 50 -14.92 -18.71 -11.96
N ALA A 51 -13.97 -19.18 -12.76
CA ALA A 51 -13.24 -20.42 -12.46
C ALA A 51 -12.42 -20.30 -11.18
N ILE A 52 -11.74 -19.16 -10.96
CA ILE A 52 -11.00 -18.87 -9.72
C ILE A 52 -11.96 -18.80 -8.54
N HIS A 53 -13.08 -18.09 -8.68
CA HIS A 53 -14.11 -18.00 -7.63
C HIS A 53 -14.61 -19.39 -7.22
N ARG A 54 -15.03 -20.22 -8.18
CA ARG A 54 -15.46 -21.60 -7.90
C ARG A 54 -14.40 -22.42 -7.20
N GLY A 55 -13.12 -22.26 -7.60
CA GLY A 55 -11.98 -22.91 -6.95
C GLY A 55 -11.84 -22.49 -5.48
N ALA A 56 -11.94 -21.20 -5.20
CA ALA A 56 -11.86 -20.65 -3.85
C ALA A 56 -13.01 -21.17 -2.96
N MET A 57 -14.25 -21.14 -3.48
CA MET A 57 -15.42 -21.64 -2.75
C MET A 57 -15.32 -23.15 -2.48
N ARG A 58 -14.79 -23.94 -3.43
CA ARG A 58 -14.51 -25.36 -3.21
C ARG A 58 -13.50 -25.60 -2.08
N ILE A 59 -12.43 -24.82 -2.04
CA ILE A 59 -11.43 -24.92 -0.95
C ILE A 59 -12.09 -24.64 0.39
N LEU A 60 -12.85 -23.56 0.51
CA LEU A 60 -13.54 -23.21 1.77
C LEU A 60 -14.54 -24.26 2.21
N ARG A 61 -15.28 -24.86 1.27
CA ARG A 61 -16.32 -25.85 1.56
C ARG A 61 -15.76 -27.25 1.80
N GLU A 62 -14.79 -27.72 0.99
CA GLU A 62 -14.33 -29.11 0.98
C GLU A 62 -13.10 -29.32 1.89
N ILE A 63 -12.18 -28.38 1.90
CA ILE A 63 -10.95 -28.44 2.71
C ILE A 63 -11.14 -27.68 4.02
N GLY A 64 -11.60 -26.42 3.97
CA GLY A 64 -11.76 -25.54 5.12
C GLY A 64 -10.48 -24.83 5.51
N ILE A 65 -10.54 -24.14 6.65
CA ILE A 65 -9.42 -23.36 7.25
C ILE A 65 -9.28 -23.78 8.71
N GLU A 66 -8.04 -23.95 9.15
CA GLU A 66 -7.71 -24.19 10.57
C GLU A 66 -7.70 -22.88 11.35
N PHE A 67 -8.59 -22.76 12.33
CA PHE A 67 -8.63 -21.64 13.26
C PHE A 67 -8.08 -22.07 14.62
N LEU A 68 -6.92 -21.56 15.00
CA LEU A 68 -6.26 -21.94 16.25
C LEU A 68 -6.84 -21.23 17.48
N ASN A 69 -7.55 -20.11 17.28
CA ASN A 69 -8.21 -19.40 18.36
C ASN A 69 -9.58 -20.04 18.68
N PRO A 70 -9.82 -20.56 19.89
CA PRO A 70 -11.08 -21.18 20.26
C PRO A 70 -12.29 -20.25 20.19
N GLU A 71 -12.10 -18.96 20.49
CA GLU A 71 -13.15 -17.96 20.43
C GLU A 71 -13.60 -17.72 18.99
N ALA A 72 -12.64 -17.64 18.03
CA ALA A 72 -12.96 -17.53 16.61
C ALA A 72 -13.75 -18.76 16.10
N VAL A 73 -13.35 -19.96 16.52
CA VAL A 73 -14.08 -21.21 16.20
C VAL A 73 -15.51 -21.15 16.71
N GLU A 74 -15.72 -20.66 17.94
CA GLU A 74 -17.04 -20.56 18.54
C GLU A 74 -17.93 -19.51 17.83
N HIS A 75 -17.37 -18.36 17.42
CA HIS A 75 -18.09 -17.39 16.61
C HIS A 75 -18.55 -17.97 15.28
N LEU A 76 -17.66 -18.70 14.58
CA LEU A 76 -18.00 -19.33 13.30
C LEU A 76 -19.01 -20.48 13.46
N ARG A 77 -18.98 -21.20 14.60
CA ARG A 77 -19.99 -22.23 14.94
C ARG A 77 -21.37 -21.58 15.09
N ARG A 78 -21.46 -20.48 15.83
CA ARG A 78 -22.73 -19.72 16.01
C ARG A 78 -23.26 -19.16 14.70
N ALA A 79 -22.35 -18.81 13.79
CA ALA A 79 -22.70 -18.37 12.44
C ALA A 79 -23.13 -19.50 11.50
N GLY A 80 -23.15 -20.76 11.96
CA GLY A 80 -23.65 -21.90 11.19
C GLY A 80 -22.60 -22.64 10.36
N CYS A 81 -21.31 -22.30 10.49
CA CYS A 81 -20.24 -22.99 9.79
C CYS A 81 -20.05 -24.43 10.29
N LYS A 82 -19.63 -25.33 9.40
CA LYS A 82 -19.32 -26.73 9.74
C LYS A 82 -17.94 -26.83 10.38
N ILE A 83 -17.87 -27.35 11.62
CA ILE A 83 -16.63 -27.39 12.39
C ILE A 83 -16.25 -28.84 12.73
N THR A 84 -14.98 -29.16 12.52
CA THR A 84 -14.36 -30.43 12.93
C THR A 84 -13.05 -30.12 13.65
N GLY A 85 -13.04 -30.18 14.97
CA GLY A 85 -11.90 -29.71 15.77
C GLY A 85 -11.68 -28.21 15.59
N THR A 86 -10.53 -27.82 15.04
CA THR A 86 -10.16 -26.44 14.68
C THR A 86 -10.45 -26.11 13.21
N ASN A 87 -10.79 -27.11 12.41
CA ASN A 87 -11.11 -26.94 10.98
C ASN A 87 -12.52 -26.41 10.80
N VAL A 88 -12.65 -25.29 10.11
CA VAL A 88 -13.91 -24.61 9.78
C VAL A 88 -14.14 -24.66 8.28
N ARG A 89 -15.28 -25.19 7.87
CA ARG A 89 -15.74 -25.20 6.48
C ARG A 89 -16.90 -24.24 6.31
N MET A 90 -16.83 -23.46 5.23
CA MET A 90 -17.79 -22.39 4.92
C MET A 90 -18.45 -22.68 3.59
N ASP A 91 -19.78 -22.64 3.55
CA ASP A 91 -20.52 -22.73 2.30
C ASP A 91 -20.48 -21.36 1.57
N GLU A 92 -20.63 -21.39 0.24
CA GLU A 92 -20.56 -20.20 -0.61
C GLU A 92 -21.57 -19.12 -0.21
N ASP A 93 -22.82 -19.53 0.08
CA ASP A 93 -23.87 -18.58 0.48
C ASP A 93 -23.49 -17.79 1.72
N PHE A 94 -22.93 -18.45 2.73
CA PHE A 94 -22.42 -17.77 3.93
C PHE A 94 -21.29 -16.77 3.61
N VAL A 95 -20.33 -17.19 2.78
CA VAL A 95 -19.21 -16.33 2.41
C VAL A 95 -19.70 -15.09 1.65
N MET A 96 -20.60 -15.29 0.69
CA MET A 96 -21.14 -14.20 -0.12
C MET A 96 -22.04 -13.26 0.69
N GLU A 97 -22.81 -13.78 1.64
CA GLU A 97 -23.56 -12.97 2.59
C GLU A 97 -22.63 -12.07 3.42
N MET A 98 -21.57 -12.64 4.01
CA MET A 98 -20.62 -11.86 4.79
C MET A 98 -19.89 -10.80 3.95
N LEU A 99 -19.51 -11.12 2.73
CA LEU A 99 -18.89 -10.18 1.79
C LEU A 99 -19.82 -9.04 1.40
N SER A 100 -21.13 -9.28 1.33
CA SER A 100 -22.11 -8.24 0.99
C SER A 100 -22.19 -7.09 2.00
N HIS A 101 -21.73 -7.30 3.24
CA HIS A 101 -21.67 -6.29 4.28
C HIS A 101 -20.43 -5.39 4.15
N ALA A 102 -19.43 -5.77 3.34
CA ALA A 102 -18.25 -4.95 3.12
C ALA A 102 -18.58 -3.77 2.21
N PRO A 103 -18.29 -2.51 2.61
CA PRO A 103 -18.55 -1.36 1.76
C PRO A 103 -17.65 -1.36 0.54
N ALA A 104 -18.21 -1.08 -0.64
CA ALA A 104 -17.45 -0.94 -1.88
C ALA A 104 -16.47 0.24 -1.86
N GLN A 105 -16.74 1.22 -1.02
CA GLN A 105 -15.91 2.40 -0.83
C GLN A 105 -16.06 2.92 0.59
N PHE A 106 -14.94 3.35 1.19
CA PHE A 106 -14.93 3.99 2.50
C PHE A 106 -13.82 5.01 2.61
N THR A 107 -13.92 5.88 3.62
CA THR A 107 -12.95 6.94 3.89
C THR A 107 -12.10 6.60 5.09
N ILE A 108 -10.80 6.88 4.99
CA ILE A 108 -9.87 6.86 6.13
C ILE A 108 -9.54 8.31 6.47
N THR A 109 -9.94 8.74 7.67
CA THR A 109 -9.66 10.08 8.19
C THR A 109 -8.47 10.00 9.14
N PRO A 110 -7.28 10.49 8.74
CA PRO A 110 -6.10 10.54 9.60
C PRO A 110 -6.21 11.69 10.63
N ARG A 111 -5.21 11.80 11.52
CA ARG A 111 -5.12 12.91 12.49
C ARG A 111 -5.17 14.28 11.82
N ASN A 112 -4.59 14.44 10.63
CA ASN A 112 -4.75 15.63 9.80
C ASN A 112 -5.86 15.40 8.78
N PRO A 113 -7.07 15.98 8.93
CA PRO A 113 -8.19 15.74 8.01
C PRO A 113 -7.91 16.18 6.57
N ALA A 114 -6.98 17.13 6.35
CA ALA A 114 -6.57 17.53 5.00
C ALA A 114 -5.84 16.41 4.22
N ARG A 115 -5.52 15.29 4.88
CA ARG A 115 -4.90 14.09 4.32
C ARG A 115 -5.87 12.91 4.27
N GLU A 116 -7.17 13.16 4.32
CA GLU A 116 -8.20 12.15 4.18
C GLU A 116 -8.09 11.45 2.82
N ILE A 117 -8.26 10.13 2.82
CA ILE A 117 -8.21 9.31 1.61
C ILE A 117 -9.44 8.42 1.49
N ILE A 118 -9.81 8.13 0.26
CA ILE A 118 -10.91 7.24 -0.09
C ILE A 118 -10.33 5.93 -0.57
N ILE A 119 -10.80 4.81 -0.03
CA ILE A 119 -10.44 3.47 -0.47
C ILE A 119 -11.61 2.90 -1.27
N GLY A 120 -11.31 2.41 -2.46
CA GLY A 120 -12.30 1.85 -3.39
C GLY A 120 -12.59 2.73 -4.60
N GLY A 121 -13.46 2.26 -5.48
CA GLY A 121 -13.78 2.94 -6.73
C GLY A 121 -12.55 3.12 -7.62
N ARG A 122 -12.38 4.33 -8.14
CA ARG A 122 -11.24 4.70 -9.01
C ARG A 122 -10.10 5.40 -8.27
N TYR A 123 -10.21 5.56 -6.97
CA TYR A 123 -9.19 6.22 -6.15
C TYR A 123 -7.95 5.35 -6.01
N MET A 124 -6.79 5.98 -6.10
CA MET A 124 -5.48 5.33 -5.97
C MET A 124 -4.77 5.87 -4.73
N SER A 125 -4.28 4.97 -3.89
CA SER A 125 -3.45 5.33 -2.74
C SER A 125 -2.11 4.63 -2.86
N PHE A 126 -1.02 5.41 -2.79
CA PHE A 126 0.32 4.87 -2.76
C PHE A 126 0.76 4.64 -1.32
N VAL A 127 1.32 3.48 -1.09
CA VAL A 127 1.77 3.00 0.21
C VAL A 127 3.26 2.68 0.11
N ASN A 128 4.04 2.98 1.14
CA ASN A 128 5.41 2.50 1.18
C ASN A 128 5.46 0.96 1.23
N VAL A 129 6.56 0.37 0.79
CA VAL A 129 6.78 -1.07 0.93
C VAL A 129 6.75 -1.46 2.41
N SER A 130 6.23 -2.65 2.71
CA SER A 130 6.13 -3.16 4.08
C SER A 130 7.08 -4.32 4.31
N SER A 131 7.81 -4.23 5.41
CA SER A 131 8.65 -5.29 6.00
C SER A 131 9.74 -5.90 5.11
N PRO A 132 10.44 -5.14 4.23
CA PRO A 132 11.63 -5.68 3.58
C PRO A 132 12.76 -5.84 4.62
N PRO A 133 13.51 -6.94 4.58
CA PRO A 133 14.60 -7.19 5.55
C PRO A 133 15.85 -6.35 5.29
N ASN A 134 15.95 -5.76 4.10
CA ASN A 134 17.12 -5.03 3.66
C ASN A 134 16.74 -3.67 3.07
N SER A 135 17.67 -2.72 3.19
CA SER A 135 17.66 -1.44 2.48
C SER A 135 18.81 -1.38 1.47
N TRP A 136 18.69 -0.46 0.53
CA TRP A 136 19.74 -0.18 -0.46
C TRP A 136 19.82 1.32 -0.73
N ASP A 137 21.03 1.85 -0.81
CA ASP A 137 21.32 3.20 -1.28
C ASP A 137 22.56 3.25 -2.17
N LEU A 138 22.76 4.36 -2.86
CA LEU A 138 23.85 4.53 -3.82
C LEU A 138 25.25 4.54 -3.18
N GLU A 139 25.37 4.95 -1.93
CA GLU A 139 26.66 5.14 -1.24
C GLU A 139 27.11 3.84 -0.55
N ARG A 140 26.17 3.16 0.12
CA ARG A 140 26.44 2.02 1.00
C ARG A 140 26.01 0.68 0.41
N GLY A 141 25.26 0.69 -0.71
CA GLY A 141 24.72 -0.50 -1.34
C GLY A 141 23.66 -1.20 -0.49
N LYS A 142 23.53 -2.51 -0.68
CA LYS A 142 22.58 -3.35 0.07
C LYS A 142 23.09 -3.61 1.48
N ARG A 143 22.24 -3.36 2.48
CA ARG A 143 22.51 -3.67 3.89
C ARG A 143 21.23 -4.14 4.60
N SER A 144 21.40 -4.82 5.71
CA SER A 144 20.29 -5.17 6.60
C SER A 144 19.63 -3.92 7.17
N GLY A 145 18.32 -4.01 7.38
CA GLY A 145 17.58 -2.93 8.04
C GLY A 145 17.99 -2.79 9.50
N ASP A 146 17.99 -1.54 9.96
CA ASP A 146 18.20 -1.18 11.36
C ASP A 146 17.20 -0.08 11.77
N PHE A 147 17.13 0.24 13.04
CA PHE A 147 16.18 1.24 13.55
C PHE A 147 16.45 2.65 13.01
N ALA A 148 17.70 2.99 12.78
CA ALA A 148 18.06 4.28 12.19
C ALA A 148 17.53 4.41 10.77
N THR A 149 17.71 3.39 9.93
CA THR A 149 17.17 3.32 8.56
C THR A 149 15.64 3.29 8.56
N PHE A 150 15.02 2.58 9.51
CA PHE A 150 13.56 2.62 9.69
C PHE A 150 13.07 4.06 9.92
N GLN A 151 13.71 4.80 10.84
CA GLN A 151 13.36 6.19 11.11
C GLN A 151 13.58 7.11 9.89
N GLU A 152 14.66 6.92 9.14
CA GLU A 152 14.91 7.65 7.89
C GLU A 152 13.78 7.43 6.87
N PHE A 153 13.37 6.19 6.66
CA PHE A 153 12.28 5.86 5.73
C PHE A 153 10.91 6.35 6.21
N MET A 154 10.65 6.35 7.52
CA MET A 154 9.42 6.93 8.08
C MET A 154 9.37 8.46 7.84
N LYS A 155 10.51 9.16 7.99
CA LYS A 155 10.62 10.58 7.65
C LYS A 155 10.37 10.83 6.16
N LEU A 156 10.95 10.01 5.28
CA LEU A 156 10.71 10.09 3.83
C LEU A 156 9.26 9.82 3.46
N THR A 157 8.64 8.82 4.09
CA THR A 157 7.21 8.51 3.89
C THR A 157 6.32 9.70 4.23
N GLN A 158 6.63 10.43 5.30
CA GLN A 158 5.88 11.62 5.68
C GLN A 158 6.22 12.86 4.84
N TYR A 159 7.45 12.94 4.35
CA TYR A 159 7.93 14.06 3.56
C TYR A 159 7.32 14.10 2.16
N PHE A 160 7.20 12.94 1.49
CA PHE A 160 6.73 12.88 0.12
C PHE A 160 5.21 12.97 -0.01
N ASN A 161 4.75 13.98 -0.74
CA ASN A 161 3.32 14.18 -1.01
C ASN A 161 2.69 13.09 -1.90
N CYS A 162 3.48 12.26 -2.55
CA CYS A 162 3.00 11.14 -3.35
C CYS A 162 2.75 9.86 -2.54
N ILE A 163 3.14 9.82 -1.26
CA ILE A 163 2.86 8.68 -0.37
C ILE A 163 1.67 9.05 0.51
N HIS A 164 0.61 8.24 0.45
CA HIS A 164 -0.66 8.50 1.12
C HIS A 164 -0.78 7.75 2.44
N ILE A 165 -0.18 6.57 2.53
CA ILE A 165 -0.30 5.66 3.67
C ILE A 165 1.08 5.17 4.08
N ALA A 166 1.37 5.21 5.37
CA ALA A 166 2.47 4.47 5.98
C ALA A 166 1.99 3.04 6.27
N GLY A 167 2.38 2.08 5.45
CA GLY A 167 1.90 0.70 5.50
C GLY A 167 2.92 -0.25 6.15
N GLY A 168 2.98 -0.27 7.47
CA GLY A 168 3.90 -1.13 8.22
C GLY A 168 5.34 -0.61 8.24
N TYR A 169 6.30 -1.48 8.51
CA TYR A 169 7.71 -1.12 8.59
C TYR A 169 8.29 -0.92 7.18
N PRO A 170 8.77 0.27 6.81
CA PRO A 170 9.39 0.48 5.49
C PRO A 170 10.71 -0.28 5.34
N VAL A 171 11.32 -0.71 6.43
CA VAL A 171 12.38 -1.70 6.54
C VAL A 171 12.30 -2.35 7.92
N GLU A 172 12.59 -3.64 8.02
CA GLU A 172 12.63 -4.33 9.31
C GLU A 172 13.84 -3.89 10.15
N PRO A 173 13.65 -3.28 11.34
CA PRO A 173 14.75 -2.95 12.25
C PRO A 173 15.19 -4.21 13.00
N ILE A 174 16.08 -4.98 12.40
CA ILE A 174 16.51 -6.28 12.95
C ILE A 174 17.44 -6.16 14.17
N ASP A 175 17.94 -4.98 14.44
CA ASP A 175 18.69 -4.62 15.65
C ASP A 175 17.79 -4.49 16.90
N ILE A 176 16.45 -4.44 16.71
CA ILE A 176 15.48 -4.51 17.80
C ILE A 176 14.88 -5.92 17.84
N HIS A 177 14.84 -6.51 19.05
CA HIS A 177 14.26 -7.84 19.23
C HIS A 177 12.79 -7.88 18.80
N ALA A 178 12.40 -8.93 18.06
CA ALA A 178 11.08 -9.03 17.43
C ALA A 178 9.90 -8.90 18.43
N SER A 179 10.07 -9.39 19.68
CA SER A 179 9.01 -9.35 20.70
C SER A 179 8.69 -7.95 21.22
N VAL A 180 9.60 -6.98 21.09
CA VAL A 180 9.43 -5.59 21.57
C VAL A 180 9.44 -4.57 20.46
N ARG A 181 9.78 -4.98 19.24
CA ARG A 181 9.91 -4.10 18.08
C ARG A 181 8.67 -3.23 17.83
N HIS A 182 7.48 -3.79 18.04
CA HIS A 182 6.21 -3.09 17.89
C HIS A 182 5.97 -1.98 18.92
N LEU A 183 6.74 -1.95 20.01
CA LEU A 183 6.69 -0.89 21.02
C LEU A 183 7.63 0.26 20.68
N ASP A 184 8.76 -0.03 20.01
CA ASP A 184 9.77 0.95 19.65
C ASP A 184 9.47 1.61 18.29
N CYS A 185 8.71 0.96 17.41
CA CYS A 185 8.34 1.42 16.08
C CYS A 185 6.90 1.87 15.99
#